data_5bca6c5ecf8b1ca801319c01b6577329
#
_entry.id   5bca6c5ecf8b1ca801319c01b6577329
#
_cell.length_a   1.000
_cell.length_b   1.000
_cell.length_c   1.000
_cell.angle_alpha   90.00
_cell.angle_beta   90.00
_cell.angle_gamma   90.00
#
_symmetry.space_group_name_H-M   'P 1'
#
loop_
_entity.id
_entity.type
_entity.pdbx_description
1 polymer ?
#
loop_
_entity_poly.entity_id
_entity_poly.type
_entity_poly.pdbx_seq_one_letter_code
_entity_poly.pdbx_strand_id
1 'polypeptide(L)'
;MSMPVLVTFLILMGIISGVISAVASMASLVSYPALLIAGCSPIAANITNTAALIFTGPGVLLASAKKMKQHWQEFGIYCLFLLSGAVTGGLLLISFPEKVFEKIVPFLVLLSAVVLIMTSGKNSNKNGARKRTKGKIFFAYTGLFLGGIYSGYFGAAAGVIHLICINYLSDDEFYTINAMKDLVGALANLVALIVFIFLI
;
A
#
# COMPACT_ATOMS: atom_id res chain seq x y z
N MET A 1 -27.95 6.52 8.09
CA MET A 1 -27.34 7.18 9.28
C MET A 1 -27.61 8.66 9.20
N SER A 2 -27.85 9.35 10.36
CA SER A 2 -27.89 10.83 10.33
C SER A 2 -26.50 11.39 10.00
N MET A 3 -26.42 12.56 9.34
CA MET A 3 -25.16 13.16 8.93
C MET A 3 -24.10 13.27 10.06
N PRO A 4 -24.45 13.76 11.28
CA PRO A 4 -23.44 13.83 12.35
C PRO A 4 -22.92 12.46 12.80
N VAL A 5 -23.77 11.44 12.82
CA VAL A 5 -23.35 10.06 13.17
C VAL A 5 -22.41 9.49 12.10
N LEU A 6 -22.70 9.73 10.83
CA LEU A 6 -21.86 9.31 9.71
C LEU A 6 -20.46 9.95 9.78
N VAL A 7 -20.42 11.27 9.99
CA VAL A 7 -19.14 12.00 10.11
C VAL A 7 -18.33 11.50 11.29
N THR A 8 -18.94 11.34 12.46
CA THR A 8 -18.27 10.81 13.66
C THR A 8 -17.74 9.40 13.41
N PHE A 9 -18.53 8.53 12.78
CA PHE A 9 -18.11 7.17 12.42
C PHE A 9 -16.90 7.18 11.50
N LEU A 10 -16.91 7.99 10.43
CA LEU A 10 -15.81 8.07 9.48
C LEU A 10 -14.52 8.64 10.11
N ILE A 11 -14.65 9.62 11.01
CA ILE A 11 -13.49 10.16 11.76
C ILE A 11 -12.87 9.07 12.63
N LEU A 12 -13.68 8.34 13.41
CA LEU A 12 -13.20 7.26 14.26
C LEU A 12 -12.52 6.15 13.46
N MET A 13 -13.17 5.71 12.36
CA MET A 13 -12.59 4.69 11.48
C MET A 13 -11.32 5.18 10.78
N GLY A 14 -11.23 6.45 10.42
CA GLY A 14 -10.02 7.07 9.89
C GLY A 14 -8.86 7.07 10.88
N ILE A 15 -9.11 7.41 12.14
CA ILE A 15 -8.09 7.38 13.21
C ILE A 15 -7.60 5.94 13.43
N ILE A 16 -8.53 4.98 13.58
CA ILE A 16 -8.19 3.55 13.76
C ILE A 16 -7.38 3.04 12.57
N SER A 17 -7.82 3.37 11.36
CA SER A 17 -7.15 3.01 10.12
C SER A 17 -5.73 3.59 10.04
N GLY A 18 -5.55 4.85 10.44
CA GLY A 18 -4.25 5.51 10.50
C GLY A 18 -3.28 4.83 11.48
N VAL A 19 -3.75 4.45 12.67
CA VAL A 19 -2.94 3.71 13.65
C VAL A 19 -2.55 2.34 13.10
N ILE A 20 -3.49 1.60 12.50
CA ILE A 20 -3.24 0.29 11.89
C ILE A 20 -2.29 0.42 10.68
N SER A 21 -2.38 1.51 9.93
CA SER A 21 -1.43 1.81 8.85
C SER A 21 -0.01 1.91 9.36
N ALA A 22 0.20 2.68 10.42
CA ALA A 22 1.53 2.91 10.98
C ALA A 22 2.17 1.63 11.54
N VAL A 23 1.36 0.76 12.15
CA VAL A 23 1.85 -0.47 12.81
C VAL A 23 1.98 -1.63 11.82
N ALA A 24 0.97 -1.83 10.96
CA ALA A 24 0.83 -3.04 10.16
C ALA A 24 0.75 -2.78 8.64
N SER A 25 0.72 -1.52 8.19
CA SER A 25 0.54 -1.16 6.78
C SER A 25 -0.75 -1.69 6.14
N MET A 26 -1.83 -1.72 6.91
CA MET A 26 -3.10 -2.37 6.56
C MET A 26 -4.30 -1.46 6.74
N ALA A 27 -4.13 -0.16 6.57
CA ALA A 27 -5.21 0.83 6.71
C ALA A 27 -6.48 0.43 5.94
N SER A 28 -6.32 -0.01 4.70
CA SER A 28 -7.43 -0.33 3.80
C SER A 28 -8.33 -1.46 4.28
N LEU A 29 -7.85 -2.37 5.14
CA LEU A 29 -8.69 -3.43 5.71
C LEU A 29 -9.75 -2.88 6.68
N VAL A 30 -9.55 -1.68 7.20
CA VAL A 30 -10.51 -0.99 8.09
C VAL A 30 -11.23 0.12 7.33
N SER A 31 -10.51 0.98 6.62
CA SER A 31 -11.08 2.14 5.94
C SER A 31 -12.01 1.77 4.77
N TYR A 32 -11.67 0.75 3.99
CA TYR A 32 -12.50 0.34 2.86
C TYR A 32 -13.86 -0.21 3.29
N PRO A 33 -13.98 -1.19 4.22
CA PRO A 33 -15.28 -1.61 4.74
C PRO A 33 -16.07 -0.48 5.41
N ALA A 34 -15.39 0.43 6.11
CA ALA A 34 -16.04 1.59 6.72
C ALA A 34 -16.71 2.49 5.67
N LEU A 35 -16.07 2.72 4.53
CA LEU A 35 -16.64 3.48 3.42
C LEU A 35 -17.82 2.75 2.77
N LEU A 36 -17.78 1.42 2.66
CA LEU A 36 -18.93 0.64 2.18
C LEU A 36 -20.12 0.75 3.14
N ILE A 37 -19.91 0.67 4.46
CA ILE A 37 -20.94 0.87 5.48
C ILE A 37 -21.49 2.30 5.41
N ALA A 38 -20.67 3.28 5.06
CA ALA A 38 -21.06 4.65 4.85
C ALA A 38 -21.94 4.85 3.59
N GLY A 39 -22.06 3.83 2.73
CA GLY A 39 -22.91 3.84 1.54
C GLY A 39 -22.17 4.18 0.24
N CYS A 40 -20.85 4.21 0.24
CA CYS A 40 -20.08 4.35 -1.01
C CYS A 40 -20.20 3.09 -1.87
N SER A 41 -20.23 3.25 -3.21
CA SER A 41 -20.07 2.11 -4.10
C SER A 41 -18.65 1.52 -3.96
N PRO A 42 -18.42 0.26 -4.32
CA PRO A 42 -17.13 -0.39 -4.17
C PRO A 42 -15.96 0.37 -4.82
N ILE A 43 -16.15 0.88 -6.03
CA ILE A 43 -15.12 1.68 -6.71
C ILE A 43 -14.93 3.03 -6.01
N ALA A 44 -16.02 3.74 -5.64
CA ALA A 44 -15.92 5.00 -4.92
C ALA A 44 -15.21 4.84 -3.57
N ALA A 45 -15.50 3.77 -2.84
CA ALA A 45 -14.83 3.42 -1.59
C ALA A 45 -13.33 3.20 -1.81
N ASN A 46 -12.95 2.48 -2.88
CA ASN A 46 -11.55 2.23 -3.20
C ASN A 46 -10.79 3.52 -3.58
N ILE A 47 -11.37 4.36 -4.43
CA ILE A 47 -10.77 5.65 -4.83
C ILE A 47 -10.63 6.58 -3.62
N THR A 48 -11.67 6.70 -2.80
CA THR A 48 -11.65 7.53 -1.59
C THR A 48 -10.61 7.05 -0.60
N ASN A 49 -10.49 5.73 -0.40
CA ASN A 49 -9.47 5.13 0.43
C ASN A 49 -8.06 5.42 -0.10
N THR A 50 -7.84 5.26 -1.40
CA THR A 50 -6.57 5.57 -2.08
C THR A 50 -6.19 7.04 -1.88
N ALA A 51 -7.14 7.96 -2.04
CA ALA A 51 -6.93 9.39 -1.81
C ALA A 51 -6.55 9.69 -0.36
N ALA A 52 -7.22 9.07 0.61
CA ALA A 52 -6.92 9.26 2.03
C ALA A 52 -5.52 8.77 2.41
N LEU A 53 -5.05 7.67 1.82
CA LEU A 53 -3.75 7.09 2.11
C LEU A 53 -2.56 7.91 1.60
N ILE A 54 -2.75 8.83 0.67
CA ILE A 54 -1.70 9.77 0.22
C ILE A 54 -1.17 10.59 1.40
N PHE A 55 -2.04 10.98 2.32
CA PHE A 55 -1.68 11.80 3.48
C PHE A 55 -0.79 11.08 4.50
N THR A 56 -0.57 9.78 4.37
CA THR A 56 0.43 9.06 5.18
C THR A 56 1.86 9.47 4.81
N GLY A 57 2.11 9.82 3.54
CA GLY A 57 3.43 10.17 3.01
C GLY A 57 4.08 11.37 3.71
N PRO A 58 3.42 12.53 3.80
CA PRO A 58 3.95 13.69 4.52
C PRO A 58 4.33 13.40 5.98
N GLY A 59 3.53 12.65 6.71
CA GLY A 59 3.83 12.24 8.08
C GLY A 59 5.11 11.42 8.19
N VAL A 60 5.28 10.43 7.31
CA VAL A 60 6.48 9.59 7.26
C VAL A 60 7.70 10.41 6.83
N LEU A 61 7.54 11.31 5.86
CA LEU A 61 8.63 12.15 5.38
C LEU A 61 9.15 13.05 6.51
N LEU A 62 8.26 13.69 7.27
CA LEU A 62 8.65 14.51 8.42
C LEU A 62 9.40 13.71 9.50
N ALA A 63 8.93 12.49 9.78
CA ALA A 63 9.53 11.63 10.80
C ALA A 63 10.88 11.03 10.37
N SER A 64 11.09 10.78 9.06
CA SER A 64 12.19 9.94 8.57
C SER A 64 13.13 10.64 7.59
N ALA A 65 12.91 11.91 7.24
CA ALA A 65 13.65 12.64 6.21
C ALA A 65 15.19 12.60 6.37
N LYS A 66 15.68 12.68 7.61
CA LYS A 66 17.13 12.66 7.88
C LYS A 66 17.76 11.30 7.55
N LYS A 67 17.09 10.20 7.85
CA LYS A 67 17.56 8.84 7.58
C LYS A 67 17.45 8.50 6.09
N MET A 68 16.44 9.01 5.41
CA MET A 68 16.21 8.80 3.98
C MET A 68 17.28 9.42 3.09
N LYS A 69 17.98 10.49 3.54
CA LYS A 69 18.99 11.19 2.71
C LYS A 69 20.10 10.31 2.14
N GLN A 70 20.46 9.24 2.82
CA GLN A 70 21.53 8.34 2.39
C GLN A 70 21.04 7.26 1.40
N HIS A 71 19.73 7.11 1.23
CA HIS A 71 19.08 6.00 0.50
C HIS A 71 18.28 6.42 -0.73
N TRP A 72 18.41 7.69 -1.18
CA TRP A 72 17.61 8.22 -2.29
C TRP A 72 17.78 7.46 -3.61
N GLN A 73 18.95 6.90 -3.88
CA GLN A 73 19.19 6.14 -5.10
C GLN A 73 18.40 4.81 -5.08
N GLU A 74 18.48 4.06 -3.98
CA GLU A 74 17.70 2.83 -3.82
C GLU A 74 16.20 3.12 -3.84
N PHE A 75 15.78 4.16 -3.12
CA PHE A 75 14.40 4.62 -3.11
C PHE A 75 13.88 4.94 -4.53
N GLY A 76 14.68 5.64 -5.34
CA GLY A 76 14.33 5.95 -6.74
C GLY A 76 14.10 4.68 -7.58
N ILE A 77 14.91 3.64 -7.38
CA ILE A 77 14.74 2.37 -8.09
C ILE A 77 13.44 1.66 -7.63
N TYR A 78 13.16 1.64 -6.32
CA TYR A 78 11.91 1.06 -5.80
C TYR A 78 10.69 1.80 -6.33
N CYS A 79 10.75 3.15 -6.37
CA CYS A 79 9.72 3.97 -6.98
C CYS A 79 9.49 3.59 -8.44
N LEU A 80 10.54 3.43 -9.25
CA LEU A 80 10.40 3.11 -10.68
C LEU A 80 9.57 1.84 -10.89
N PHE A 81 9.91 0.75 -10.19
CA PHE A 81 9.20 -0.52 -10.34
C PHE A 81 7.77 -0.46 -9.77
N LEU A 82 7.62 0.11 -8.59
CA LEU A 82 6.33 0.12 -7.90
C LEU A 82 5.34 1.09 -8.54
N LEU A 83 5.78 2.30 -8.93
CA LEU A 83 4.89 3.28 -9.57
C LEU A 83 4.49 2.85 -10.98
N SER A 84 5.39 2.23 -11.77
CA SER A 84 5.00 1.65 -13.06
C SER A 84 3.94 0.55 -12.90
N GLY A 85 4.06 -0.28 -11.85
CA GLY A 85 3.03 -1.22 -11.46
C GLY A 85 1.72 -0.53 -11.06
N ALA A 86 1.78 0.54 -10.25
CA ALA A 86 0.60 1.25 -9.77
C ALA A 86 -0.19 1.91 -10.93
N VAL A 87 0.51 2.47 -11.92
CA VAL A 87 -0.14 2.95 -13.16
C VAL A 87 -0.88 1.81 -13.85
N THR A 88 -0.22 0.67 -14.04
CA THR A 88 -0.82 -0.51 -14.68
C THR A 88 -2.04 -0.99 -13.90
N GLY A 89 -1.96 -1.06 -12.56
CA GLY A 89 -3.06 -1.46 -11.69
C GLY A 89 -4.24 -0.50 -11.74
N GLY A 90 -3.97 0.81 -11.74
CA GLY A 90 -4.99 1.85 -11.89
C GLY A 90 -5.70 1.77 -13.24
N LEU A 91 -4.95 1.57 -14.32
CA LEU A 91 -5.52 1.36 -15.66
C LEU A 91 -6.40 0.10 -15.72
N LEU A 92 -5.97 -0.99 -15.08
CA LEU A 92 -6.76 -2.22 -15.00
C LEU A 92 -8.08 -1.98 -14.26
N LEU A 93 -8.07 -1.23 -13.15
CA LEU A 93 -9.29 -0.93 -12.40
C LEU A 93 -10.33 -0.21 -13.25
N ILE A 94 -9.90 0.76 -14.06
CA ILE A 94 -10.78 1.56 -14.90
C ILE A 94 -11.24 0.78 -16.16
N SER A 95 -10.40 -0.12 -16.66
CA SER A 95 -10.68 -0.89 -17.88
C SER A 95 -11.76 -1.95 -17.69
N PHE A 96 -12.04 -2.36 -16.47
CA PHE A 96 -13.05 -3.38 -16.17
C PHE A 96 -14.33 -2.79 -15.58
N PRO A 97 -15.52 -3.35 -15.91
CA PRO A 97 -16.78 -2.94 -15.31
C PRO A 97 -16.80 -3.12 -13.79
N GLU A 98 -17.50 -2.23 -13.08
CA GLU A 98 -17.63 -2.26 -11.60
C GLU A 98 -18.03 -3.63 -11.05
N LYS A 99 -18.90 -4.35 -11.75
CA LYS A 99 -19.35 -5.71 -11.39
C LYS A 99 -18.20 -6.73 -11.32
N VAL A 100 -17.12 -6.53 -12.10
CA VAL A 100 -15.94 -7.38 -12.06
C VAL A 100 -15.14 -7.09 -10.79
N PHE A 101 -14.96 -5.79 -10.47
CA PHE A 101 -14.31 -5.36 -9.24
C PHE A 101 -15.03 -5.89 -8.00
N GLU A 102 -16.37 -5.75 -7.93
CA GLU A 102 -17.18 -6.26 -6.82
C GLU A 102 -16.98 -7.76 -6.56
N LYS A 103 -16.86 -8.56 -7.62
CA LYS A 103 -16.63 -10.01 -7.50
C LYS A 103 -15.20 -10.35 -7.06
N ILE A 104 -14.22 -9.55 -7.45
CA ILE A 104 -12.80 -9.82 -7.18
C ILE A 104 -12.40 -9.35 -5.78
N VAL A 105 -12.98 -8.26 -5.28
CA VAL A 105 -12.63 -7.66 -3.99
C VAL A 105 -12.64 -8.64 -2.82
N PRO A 106 -13.64 -9.51 -2.62
CA PRO A 106 -13.62 -10.45 -1.50
C PRO A 106 -12.40 -11.38 -1.53
N PHE A 107 -11.99 -11.80 -2.73
CA PHE A 107 -10.79 -12.63 -2.91
C PHE A 107 -9.51 -11.84 -2.62
N LEU A 108 -9.46 -10.56 -3.01
CA LEU A 108 -8.32 -9.69 -2.71
C LEU A 108 -8.19 -9.40 -1.20
N VAL A 109 -9.31 -9.22 -0.51
CA VAL A 109 -9.34 -9.07 0.95
C VAL A 109 -8.88 -10.36 1.62
N LEU A 110 -9.36 -11.52 1.17
CA LEU A 110 -8.93 -12.82 1.67
C LEU A 110 -7.42 -13.04 1.44
N LEU A 111 -6.94 -12.74 0.24
CA LEU A 111 -5.51 -12.81 -0.09
C LEU A 111 -4.69 -11.93 0.86
N SER A 112 -5.14 -10.71 1.13
CA SER A 112 -4.49 -9.78 2.06
C SER A 112 -4.41 -10.35 3.47
N ALA A 113 -5.48 -10.98 3.94
CA ALA A 113 -5.53 -11.63 5.25
C ALA A 113 -4.57 -12.83 5.33
N VAL A 114 -4.51 -13.64 4.27
CA VAL A 114 -3.57 -14.78 4.18
C VAL A 114 -2.11 -14.28 4.19
N VAL A 115 -1.77 -13.27 3.39
CA VAL A 115 -0.43 -12.67 3.37
C VAL A 115 -0.06 -12.15 4.76
N LEU A 116 -1.00 -11.52 5.47
CA LEU A 116 -0.79 -11.07 6.83
C LEU A 116 -0.43 -12.23 7.77
N ILE A 117 -1.25 -13.27 7.81
CA ILE A 117 -1.06 -14.44 8.69
C ILE A 117 0.29 -15.10 8.40
N MET A 118 0.63 -15.29 7.13
CA MET A 118 1.90 -15.89 6.71
C MET A 118 3.12 -15.06 7.07
N THR A 119 2.94 -13.75 7.24
CA THR A 119 4.04 -12.80 7.51
C THR A 119 4.13 -12.47 9.00
N SER A 120 3.02 -12.57 9.73
CA SER A 120 2.96 -12.39 11.18
C SER A 120 3.82 -13.46 11.87
N GLY A 121 4.75 -13.03 12.70
CA GLY A 121 5.63 -13.93 13.48
C GLY A 121 6.99 -14.23 12.83
N LYS A 122 7.25 -13.81 11.60
CA LYS A 122 8.62 -13.84 11.07
C LYS A 122 9.39 -12.65 11.61
N ASN A 123 10.02 -12.85 12.79
CA ASN A 123 11.02 -11.93 13.30
C ASN A 123 12.09 -11.74 12.21
N SER A 124 12.16 -10.54 11.64
CA SER A 124 13.21 -10.15 10.71
C SER A 124 14.49 -9.84 11.49
N ASN A 125 14.98 -10.83 12.26
CA ASN A 125 16.30 -10.74 12.88
C ASN A 125 17.34 -10.93 11.76
N LYS A 126 17.76 -9.83 11.17
CA LYS A 126 18.87 -9.79 10.22
C LYS A 126 20.19 -9.86 11.00
N ASN A 127 20.56 -11.03 11.47
CA ASN A 127 21.93 -11.30 11.94
C ASN A 127 22.72 -11.88 10.76
N GLY A 128 23.41 -11.03 10.03
CA GLY A 128 24.38 -11.43 8.99
C GLY A 128 24.04 -10.95 7.58
N ALA A 129 25.07 -10.56 6.84
CA ALA A 129 24.98 -10.18 5.43
C ALA A 129 24.35 -11.31 4.61
N ARG A 130 23.17 -11.09 4.10
CA ARG A 130 22.45 -12.08 3.29
C ARG A 130 23.11 -12.19 1.92
N LYS A 131 23.65 -13.36 1.56
CA LYS A 131 24.12 -13.60 0.18
C LYS A 131 22.96 -13.41 -0.79
N ARG A 132 22.95 -12.27 -1.46
CA ARG A 132 21.93 -11.92 -2.47
C ARG A 132 22.28 -12.64 -3.78
N THR A 133 21.49 -13.63 -4.15
CA THR A 133 21.61 -14.29 -5.46
C THR A 133 20.91 -13.43 -6.51
N LYS A 134 21.52 -13.23 -7.69
CA LYS A 134 20.96 -12.42 -8.80
C LYS A 134 19.50 -12.78 -9.12
N GLY A 135 19.16 -14.07 -9.14
CA GLY A 135 17.77 -14.51 -9.35
C GLY A 135 16.78 -14.01 -8.30
N LYS A 136 17.15 -14.01 -7.03
CA LYS A 136 16.29 -13.52 -5.95
C LYS A 136 16.12 -12.01 -5.96
N ILE A 137 17.14 -11.26 -6.40
CA ILE A 137 17.06 -9.82 -6.62
C ILE A 137 16.03 -9.52 -7.71
N PHE A 138 16.10 -10.25 -8.83
CA PHE A 138 15.11 -10.13 -9.90
C PHE A 138 13.69 -10.40 -9.41
N PHE A 139 13.48 -11.48 -8.63
CA PHE A 139 12.17 -11.79 -8.03
C PHE A 139 11.67 -10.68 -7.08
N ALA A 140 12.54 -10.02 -6.33
CA ALA A 140 12.15 -8.94 -5.45
C ALA A 140 11.71 -7.69 -6.21
N TYR A 141 12.39 -7.30 -7.30
CA TYR A 141 11.96 -6.21 -8.17
C TYR A 141 10.67 -6.54 -8.92
N THR A 142 10.52 -7.77 -9.41
CA THR A 142 9.26 -8.25 -9.98
C THR A 142 8.13 -8.21 -8.94
N GLY A 143 8.43 -8.58 -7.70
CA GLY A 143 7.51 -8.48 -6.58
C GLY A 143 7.08 -7.03 -6.27
N LEU A 144 8.00 -6.05 -6.39
CA LEU A 144 7.66 -4.62 -6.27
C LEU A 144 6.73 -4.17 -7.40
N PHE A 145 6.99 -4.58 -8.64
CA PHE A 145 6.14 -4.25 -9.78
C PHE A 145 4.74 -4.87 -9.63
N LEU A 146 4.65 -6.16 -9.32
CA LEU A 146 3.37 -6.85 -9.09
C LEU A 146 2.63 -6.29 -7.85
N GLY A 147 3.37 -5.98 -6.79
CA GLY A 147 2.85 -5.27 -5.61
C GLY A 147 2.33 -3.88 -5.95
N GLY A 148 2.98 -3.20 -6.91
CA GLY A 148 2.51 -1.94 -7.49
C GLY A 148 1.19 -2.12 -8.24
N ILE A 149 1.08 -3.13 -9.12
CA ILE A 149 -0.18 -3.45 -9.83
C ILE A 149 -1.30 -3.69 -8.81
N TYR A 150 -1.04 -4.50 -7.80
CA TYR A 150 -2.00 -4.78 -6.75
C TYR A 150 -2.38 -3.51 -5.96
N SER A 151 -1.40 -2.65 -5.65
CA SER A 151 -1.60 -1.39 -4.95
C SER A 151 -2.45 -0.40 -5.76
N GLY A 152 -2.20 -0.30 -7.07
CA GLY A 152 -2.97 0.56 -7.98
C GLY A 152 -4.38 0.06 -8.27
N TYR A 153 -4.60 -1.27 -8.21
CA TYR A 153 -5.92 -1.87 -8.44
C TYR A 153 -6.81 -1.83 -7.19
N PHE A 154 -6.29 -2.21 -6.02
CA PHE A 154 -7.04 -2.30 -4.77
C PHE A 154 -6.26 -1.85 -3.53
N GLY A 155 -5.01 -2.28 -3.38
CA GLY A 155 -4.07 -1.81 -2.39
C GLY A 155 -4.24 -2.30 -0.94
N ALA A 156 -5.24 -3.12 -0.62
CA ALA A 156 -5.41 -3.62 0.74
C ALA A 156 -4.21 -4.48 1.16
N ALA A 157 -3.53 -4.11 2.25
CA ALA A 157 -2.32 -4.76 2.76
C ALA A 157 -1.13 -4.81 1.77
N ALA A 158 -1.16 -4.05 0.67
CA ALA A 158 -0.05 -3.96 -0.30
C ALA A 158 1.29 -3.60 0.37
N GLY A 159 1.25 -2.78 1.42
CA GLY A 159 2.42 -2.40 2.19
C GLY A 159 3.20 -3.58 2.77
N VAL A 160 2.57 -4.71 3.05
CA VAL A 160 3.26 -5.93 3.50
C VAL A 160 4.10 -6.52 2.37
N ILE A 161 3.57 -6.58 1.14
CA ILE A 161 4.29 -7.05 -0.03
C ILE A 161 5.50 -6.14 -0.31
N HIS A 162 5.28 -4.82 -0.27
CA HIS A 162 6.35 -3.84 -0.43
C HIS A 162 7.43 -4.00 0.63
N LEU A 163 7.02 -4.18 1.91
CA LEU A 163 7.94 -4.40 3.02
C LEU A 163 8.81 -5.64 2.81
N ILE A 164 8.23 -6.76 2.39
CA ILE A 164 8.96 -8.01 2.13
C ILE A 164 9.99 -7.81 1.03
N CYS A 165 9.59 -7.19 -0.08
CA CYS A 165 10.47 -6.98 -1.23
C CYS A 165 11.61 -6.01 -0.88
N ILE A 166 11.31 -4.85 -0.29
CA ILE A 166 12.31 -3.86 0.11
C ILE A 166 13.25 -4.43 1.19
N ASN A 167 12.69 -5.14 2.18
CA ASN A 167 13.49 -5.80 3.22
C ASN A 167 14.43 -6.88 2.66
N TYR A 168 14.10 -7.45 1.50
CA TYR A 168 15.01 -8.37 0.80
C TYR A 168 16.09 -7.62 0.02
N LEU A 169 15.77 -6.47 -0.56
CA LEU A 169 16.66 -5.66 -1.40
C LEU A 169 17.61 -4.77 -0.60
N SER A 170 17.22 -4.33 0.61
CA SER A 170 18.01 -3.45 1.48
C SER A 170 18.55 -4.20 2.70
N ASP A 171 19.75 -3.84 3.15
CA ASP A 171 20.34 -4.32 4.42
C ASP A 171 20.16 -3.31 5.56
N ASP A 172 19.35 -2.27 5.34
CA ASP A 172 19.11 -1.21 6.30
C ASP A 172 18.35 -1.68 7.54
N GLU A 173 18.33 -0.80 8.54
CA GLU A 173 17.51 -0.99 9.72
C GLU A 173 16.02 -1.06 9.33
N PHE A 174 15.26 -1.88 10.05
CA PHE A 174 13.82 -2.04 9.83
C PHE A 174 13.06 -0.71 9.77
N TYR A 175 13.45 0.26 10.60
CA TYR A 175 12.84 1.59 10.60
C TYR A 175 12.99 2.31 9.25
N THR A 176 14.20 2.27 8.66
CA THR A 176 14.48 2.88 7.34
C THR A 176 13.70 2.18 6.24
N ILE A 177 13.69 0.85 6.25
CA ILE A 177 12.93 0.03 5.29
C ILE A 177 11.43 0.33 5.38
N ASN A 178 10.90 0.44 6.60
CA ASN A 178 9.49 0.76 6.81
C ASN A 178 9.14 2.17 6.31
N ALA A 179 10.01 3.15 6.55
CA ALA A 179 9.84 4.50 6.03
C ALA A 179 9.85 4.54 4.49
N MET A 180 10.80 3.83 3.85
CA MET A 180 10.85 3.70 2.38
C MET A 180 9.55 3.09 1.84
N LYS A 181 9.10 1.99 2.42
CA LYS A 181 7.86 1.32 2.04
C LYS A 181 6.65 2.26 2.12
N ASP A 182 6.50 3.01 3.22
CA ASP A 182 5.37 3.90 3.41
C ASP A 182 5.39 5.08 2.43
N LEU A 183 6.58 5.65 2.16
CA LEU A 183 6.73 6.73 1.17
C LEU A 183 6.45 6.24 -0.26
N VAL A 184 7.01 5.11 -0.65
CA VAL A 184 6.75 4.55 -1.99
C VAL A 184 5.27 4.19 -2.13
N GLY A 185 4.64 3.64 -1.07
CA GLY A 185 3.22 3.34 -1.03
C GLY A 185 2.34 4.60 -1.17
N ALA A 186 2.68 5.69 -0.47
CA ALA A 186 1.97 6.96 -0.60
C ALA A 186 2.09 7.54 -2.03
N LEU A 187 3.28 7.46 -2.64
CA LEU A 187 3.48 7.86 -4.04
C LEU A 187 2.70 6.96 -5.01
N ALA A 188 2.61 5.66 -4.76
CA ALA A 188 1.81 4.75 -5.56
C ALA A 188 0.32 5.11 -5.51
N ASN A 189 -0.20 5.44 -4.32
CA ASN A 189 -1.56 5.91 -4.15
C ASN A 189 -1.80 7.23 -4.88
N LEU A 190 -0.84 8.16 -4.82
CA LEU A 190 -0.92 9.42 -5.55
C LEU A 190 -0.99 9.18 -7.07
N VAL A 191 -0.12 8.33 -7.60
CA VAL A 191 -0.10 7.99 -9.03
C VAL A 191 -1.40 7.29 -9.44
N ALA A 192 -1.89 6.34 -8.65
CA ALA A 192 -3.18 5.68 -8.90
C ALA A 192 -4.34 6.69 -8.89
N LEU A 193 -4.36 7.63 -7.93
CA LEU A 193 -5.39 8.68 -7.89
C LEU A 193 -5.33 9.59 -9.11
N ILE A 194 -4.13 9.97 -9.57
CA ILE A 194 -3.96 10.74 -10.80
C ILE A 194 -4.56 9.99 -11.99
N VAL A 195 -4.27 8.69 -12.12
CA VAL A 195 -4.84 7.83 -13.17
C VAL A 195 -6.38 7.85 -13.10
N PHE A 196 -6.95 7.73 -11.89
CA PHE A 196 -8.40 7.77 -11.71
C PHE A 196 -9.01 9.11 -12.11
N ILE A 197 -8.41 10.24 -11.72
CA ILE A 197 -8.93 11.58 -12.03
C ILE A 197 -8.93 11.88 -13.53
N PHE A 198 -7.92 11.42 -14.27
CA PHE A 198 -7.80 11.72 -15.69
C PHE A 198 -8.58 10.78 -16.61
N LEU A 199 -9.03 9.64 -16.13
CA LEU A 199 -9.61 8.59 -16.96
C LEU A 199 -11.04 8.17 -16.56
N ILE A 200 -11.56 8.64 -15.42
CA ILE A 200 -12.96 8.51 -15.00
C ILE A 200 -13.71 9.82 -15.26
#